data_3887498cb18e8e00f0280d96d54d27fb
#
_entry.id   3887498cb18e8e00f0280d96d54d27fb
#
_cell.length_a   1.000
_cell.length_b   1.000
_cell.length_c   1.000
_cell.angle_alpha   90.00
_cell.angle_beta   90.00
_cell.angle_gamma   90.00
#
_symmetry.space_group_name_H-M   'P 1'
#
loop_
_entity.id
_entity.type
_entity.pdbx_description
1 polymer ?
#
loop_
_entity_poly.entity_id
_entity_poly.type
_entity_poly.pdbx_seq_one_letter_code
_entity_poly.pdbx_strand_id
1 'polypeptide(L)'
;LIIPRMEERIRMDTAWVDSLTYDTIVERKYMHYLPDDLILRAFKEFNYSQYLIKSERLVPQKFTFYFAGQADTLPTLKGLNFDERDAFVIEKNPRNDTIHYWVKDSLLFKQDTLAISLTYLYTDTLNQLVSRTDTLNLVSKQKYKKEEPEKKKKKKKKDEEDEPEPTKFLPVNVGAPSSMDVY
;
A
#
# COMPACT_ATOMS: atom_id res chain seq x y z
N LEU A 1 -25.55 25.49 -12.52
CA LEU A 1 -24.96 26.08 -11.30
C LEU A 1 -26.12 26.54 -10.40
N ILE A 2 -26.28 25.92 -9.22
CA ILE A 2 -27.28 26.33 -8.24
C ILE A 2 -26.65 27.41 -7.38
N ILE A 3 -27.18 28.62 -7.44
CA ILE A 3 -26.74 29.72 -6.60
C ILE A 3 -27.66 29.73 -5.38
N PRO A 4 -27.16 29.51 -4.17
CA PRO A 4 -27.98 29.55 -2.97
C PRO A 4 -28.51 30.96 -2.75
N ARG A 5 -29.81 31.07 -2.51
CA ARG A 5 -30.44 32.32 -2.12
C ARG A 5 -30.47 32.40 -0.59
N MET A 6 -30.10 33.53 -0.05
CA MET A 6 -30.16 33.81 1.39
C MET A 6 -31.40 34.59 1.72
N GLU A 7 -32.13 34.14 2.72
CA GLU A 7 -33.27 34.85 3.28
C GLU A 7 -33.07 35.05 4.78
N GLU A 8 -33.43 36.25 5.26
CA GLU A 8 -33.45 36.53 6.69
C GLU A 8 -34.74 35.96 7.27
N ARG A 9 -34.62 35.07 8.24
CA ARG A 9 -35.74 34.51 8.98
C ARG A 9 -35.62 34.82 10.46
N ILE A 10 -36.77 34.87 11.14
CA ILE A 10 -36.88 35.12 12.56
C ILE A 10 -37.25 33.81 13.25
N ARG A 11 -36.51 33.47 14.26
CA ARG A 11 -36.80 32.37 15.18
C ARG A 11 -37.11 32.90 16.55
N MET A 12 -38.17 32.39 17.13
CA MET A 12 -38.53 32.68 18.53
C MET A 12 -37.77 31.68 19.41
N ASP A 13 -36.81 32.15 20.19
CA ASP A 13 -36.12 31.37 21.18
C ASP A 13 -36.61 31.76 22.59
N THR A 14 -36.82 30.75 23.43
CA THR A 14 -37.25 30.93 24.82
C THR A 14 -36.03 30.98 25.74
N ALA A 15 -35.87 32.07 26.47
CA ALA A 15 -34.85 32.17 27.50
C ALA A 15 -35.45 31.57 28.79
N TRP A 16 -34.83 30.47 29.25
CA TRP A 16 -35.26 29.75 30.46
C TRP A 16 -34.49 30.27 31.66
N VAL A 17 -35.22 30.53 32.76
CA VAL A 17 -34.63 30.86 34.06
C VAL A 17 -34.38 29.60 34.85
N ASP A 18 -35.31 28.65 34.83
CA ASP A 18 -35.25 27.34 35.46
C ASP A 18 -35.86 26.26 34.53
N SER A 19 -35.73 24.98 34.93
CA SER A 19 -36.25 23.85 34.15
C SER A 19 -37.76 23.90 33.89
N LEU A 20 -38.50 24.75 34.56
CA LEU A 20 -39.97 24.88 34.50
C LEU A 20 -40.48 26.25 34.16
N THR A 21 -39.63 27.31 34.31
CA THR A 21 -40.05 28.70 34.11
C THR A 21 -39.18 29.39 33.06
N TYR A 22 -39.83 30.05 32.11
CA TYR A 22 -39.17 30.92 31.14
C TYR A 22 -39.43 32.38 31.45
N ASP A 23 -38.43 33.24 31.20
CA ASP A 23 -38.50 34.64 31.45
C ASP A 23 -39.01 35.42 30.23
N THR A 24 -38.37 35.15 29.09
CA THR A 24 -38.62 35.97 27.92
C THR A 24 -38.56 35.15 26.63
N ILE A 25 -39.42 35.49 25.66
CA ILE A 25 -39.33 35.02 24.29
C ILE A 25 -38.52 36.04 23.49
N VAL A 26 -37.36 35.63 22.99
CA VAL A 26 -36.45 36.49 22.24
C VAL A 26 -36.52 36.19 20.78
N GLU A 27 -36.71 37.20 19.96
CA GLU A 27 -36.60 37.07 18.50
C GLU A 27 -35.13 37.06 18.09
N ARG A 28 -34.72 35.96 17.48
CA ARG A 28 -33.40 35.86 16.87
C ARG A 28 -33.51 35.83 15.37
N LYS A 29 -32.83 36.74 14.71
CA LYS A 29 -32.69 36.76 13.24
C LYS A 29 -31.53 35.83 12.84
N TYR A 30 -31.78 35.00 11.86
CA TYR A 30 -30.77 34.12 11.29
C TYR A 30 -30.87 34.08 9.76
N MET A 31 -29.77 33.82 9.10
CA MET A 31 -29.73 33.66 7.66
C MET A 31 -30.08 32.23 7.30
N HIS A 32 -31.08 32.08 6.48
CA HIS A 32 -31.55 30.81 5.96
C HIS A 32 -31.17 30.67 4.49
N TYR A 33 -30.63 29.50 4.11
CA TYR A 33 -30.20 29.25 2.76
C TYR A 33 -31.22 28.38 2.02
N LEU A 34 -31.62 28.82 0.84
CA LEU A 34 -32.54 28.07 -0.02
C LEU A 34 -31.79 27.48 -1.23
N PRO A 35 -32.15 26.29 -1.68
CA PRO A 35 -33.16 25.38 -1.14
C PRO A 35 -32.75 24.64 0.13
N ASP A 36 -33.71 24.38 1.00
CA ASP A 36 -33.51 23.69 2.29
C ASP A 36 -33.00 22.24 2.15
N ASP A 37 -33.37 21.62 1.05
CA ASP A 37 -33.11 20.21 0.75
C ASP A 37 -31.93 20.01 -0.20
N LEU A 38 -30.98 20.96 -0.21
CA LEU A 38 -29.79 20.83 -1.04
C LEU A 38 -28.90 19.67 -0.55
N ILE A 39 -28.97 18.56 -1.27
CA ILE A 39 -28.10 17.40 -1.00
C ILE A 39 -26.84 17.54 -1.84
N LEU A 40 -25.72 17.81 -1.19
CA LEU A 40 -24.41 17.79 -1.81
C LEU A 40 -23.86 16.37 -1.77
N ARG A 41 -23.62 15.79 -2.94
CA ARG A 41 -22.96 14.50 -3.07
C ARG A 41 -21.55 14.71 -3.59
N ALA A 42 -20.57 14.34 -2.76
CA ALA A 42 -19.18 14.28 -3.20
C ALA A 42 -18.90 12.87 -3.76
N PHE A 43 -18.31 12.81 -4.92
CA PHE A 43 -17.82 11.56 -5.50
C PHE A 43 -16.39 11.76 -5.96
N LYS A 44 -15.62 10.69 -5.89
CA LYS A 44 -14.26 10.68 -6.41
C LYS A 44 -14.33 10.43 -7.90
N GLU A 45 -13.80 11.35 -8.68
CA GLU A 45 -13.63 11.14 -10.10
C GLU A 45 -12.62 10.00 -10.32
N PHE A 46 -12.98 9.06 -11.20
CA PHE A 46 -12.06 7.98 -11.56
C PHE A 46 -11.02 8.51 -12.54
N ASN A 47 -9.77 8.37 -12.17
CA ASN A 47 -8.67 8.65 -13.08
C ASN A 47 -8.43 7.43 -13.97
N TYR A 48 -8.68 7.57 -15.26
CA TYR A 48 -8.46 6.51 -16.26
C TYR A 48 -7.07 6.56 -16.88
N SER A 49 -6.21 7.48 -16.43
CA SER A 49 -4.85 7.58 -16.95
C SER A 49 -4.06 6.32 -16.63
N GLN A 50 -3.46 5.73 -17.66
CA GLN A 50 -2.60 4.56 -17.54
C GLN A 50 -1.13 4.97 -17.62
N TYR A 51 -0.35 4.58 -16.63
CA TYR A 51 1.10 4.73 -16.61
C TYR A 51 1.73 3.76 -15.61
N LEU A 52 3.00 3.48 -15.78
CA LEU A 52 3.76 2.68 -14.83
C LEU A 52 4.12 3.55 -13.61
N ILE A 53 3.63 3.20 -12.42
CA ILE A 53 3.93 3.91 -11.17
C ILE A 53 5.33 3.50 -10.69
N LYS A 54 5.58 2.21 -10.62
CA LYS A 54 6.84 1.65 -10.15
C LYS A 54 7.02 0.20 -10.57
N SER A 55 8.28 -0.22 -10.57
CA SER A 55 8.70 -1.61 -10.67
C SER A 55 9.52 -1.99 -9.44
N GLU A 56 9.29 -3.16 -8.87
CA GLU A 56 10.02 -3.63 -7.69
C GLU A 56 10.40 -5.10 -7.81
N ARG A 57 11.62 -5.43 -7.41
CA ARG A 57 12.08 -6.80 -7.18
C ARG A 57 12.58 -6.92 -5.74
N LEU A 58 11.65 -7.25 -4.82
CA LEU A 58 11.96 -7.36 -3.41
C LEU A 58 12.79 -8.62 -3.11
N VAL A 59 12.40 -9.72 -3.73
CA VAL A 59 13.07 -11.02 -3.60
C VAL A 59 13.54 -11.50 -4.97
N PRO A 60 14.57 -12.35 -5.04
CA PRO A 60 15.08 -12.85 -6.32
C PRO A 60 14.06 -13.57 -7.19
N GLN A 61 13.09 -14.24 -6.58
CA GLN A 61 12.09 -15.08 -7.26
C GLN A 61 10.89 -14.32 -7.79
N LYS A 62 10.70 -13.03 -7.39
CA LYS A 62 9.49 -12.28 -7.73
C LYS A 62 9.81 -10.82 -8.03
N PHE A 63 9.21 -10.31 -9.10
CA PHE A 63 9.15 -8.87 -9.33
C PHE A 63 7.72 -8.44 -9.66
N THR A 64 7.42 -7.17 -9.43
CA THR A 64 6.07 -6.63 -9.53
C THR A 64 6.08 -5.30 -10.27
N PHE A 65 5.10 -5.14 -11.14
CA PHE A 65 4.78 -3.85 -11.77
C PHE A 65 3.48 -3.30 -11.19
N TYR A 66 3.46 -2.00 -10.96
CA TYR A 66 2.30 -1.27 -10.45
C TYR A 66 1.93 -0.20 -11.46
N PHE A 67 0.69 -0.25 -11.95
CA PHE A 67 0.13 0.70 -12.90
C PHE A 67 -0.93 1.58 -12.21
N ALA A 68 -1.12 2.80 -12.72
CA ALA A 68 -2.06 3.75 -12.12
C ALA A 68 -3.53 3.44 -12.44
N GLY A 69 -3.80 2.90 -13.62
CA GLY A 69 -5.15 2.62 -14.10
C GLY A 69 -5.39 1.15 -14.39
N GLN A 70 -6.66 0.82 -14.52
CA GLN A 70 -7.08 -0.49 -15.01
C GLN A 70 -6.67 -0.64 -16.48
N ALA A 71 -6.08 -1.78 -16.83
CA ALA A 71 -5.74 -2.11 -18.21
C ALA A 71 -6.50 -3.34 -18.69
N ASP A 72 -7.03 -3.28 -19.92
CA ASP A 72 -7.69 -4.43 -20.54
C ASP A 72 -6.66 -5.46 -21.02
N THR A 73 -5.46 -4.99 -21.36
CA THR A 73 -4.37 -5.83 -21.89
C THR A 73 -3.20 -5.88 -20.91
N LEU A 74 -2.54 -7.03 -20.87
CA LEU A 74 -1.30 -7.18 -20.12
C LEU A 74 -0.14 -6.51 -20.86
N PRO A 75 0.84 -5.95 -20.13
CA PRO A 75 2.07 -5.48 -20.72
C PRO A 75 2.87 -6.63 -21.31
N THR A 76 3.56 -6.36 -22.41
CA THR A 76 4.48 -7.32 -23.03
C THR A 76 5.87 -7.12 -22.43
N LEU A 77 6.43 -8.20 -21.91
CA LEU A 77 7.77 -8.22 -21.33
C LEU A 77 8.71 -8.95 -22.29
N LYS A 78 9.89 -8.36 -22.53
CA LYS A 78 10.98 -8.97 -23.28
C LYS A 78 12.26 -8.93 -22.45
N GLY A 79 12.91 -10.09 -22.29
CA GLY A 79 14.22 -10.18 -21.63
C GLY A 79 15.32 -9.58 -22.50
N LEU A 80 16.22 -8.80 -21.90
CA LEU A 80 17.39 -8.23 -22.57
C LEU A 80 18.67 -9.01 -22.26
N ASN A 81 18.77 -9.56 -21.04
CA ASN A 81 19.93 -10.34 -20.57
C ASN A 81 19.58 -11.78 -20.22
N PHE A 82 18.39 -12.24 -20.58
CA PHE A 82 17.92 -13.62 -20.38
C PHE A 82 16.85 -13.96 -21.44
N ASP A 83 16.53 -15.26 -21.59
CA ASP A 83 15.40 -15.71 -22.41
C ASP A 83 14.11 -15.66 -21.58
N GLU A 84 13.10 -14.95 -22.07
CA GLU A 84 11.80 -14.82 -21.40
C GLU A 84 10.86 -16.00 -21.63
N ARG A 85 11.17 -16.90 -22.56
CA ARG A 85 10.30 -18.03 -22.90
C ARG A 85 10.10 -18.94 -21.70
N ASP A 86 8.83 -19.08 -21.29
CA ASP A 86 8.44 -19.88 -20.14
C ASP A 86 9.19 -19.58 -18.82
N ALA A 87 9.85 -18.42 -18.74
CA ALA A 87 10.64 -18.02 -17.59
C ALA A 87 9.81 -17.60 -16.38
N PHE A 88 8.53 -17.26 -16.60
CA PHE A 88 7.68 -16.64 -15.56
C PHE A 88 6.31 -17.29 -15.44
N VAL A 89 5.78 -17.26 -14.21
CA VAL A 89 4.35 -17.39 -13.92
C VAL A 89 3.81 -16.00 -13.63
N ILE A 90 2.74 -15.61 -14.34
CA ILE A 90 2.14 -14.29 -14.20
C ILE A 90 0.92 -14.40 -13.29
N GLU A 91 0.96 -13.65 -12.20
CA GLU A 91 -0.17 -13.46 -11.29
C GLU A 91 -0.63 -12.00 -11.38
N LYS A 92 -1.90 -11.79 -11.62
CA LYS A 92 -2.47 -10.46 -11.82
C LYS A 92 -3.74 -10.30 -11.00
N ASN A 93 -4.02 -9.07 -10.58
CA ASN A 93 -5.30 -8.74 -9.99
C ASN A 93 -6.38 -8.56 -11.08
N PRO A 94 -7.68 -8.53 -10.72
CA PRO A 94 -8.78 -8.38 -11.70
C PRO A 94 -8.73 -7.09 -12.51
N ARG A 95 -8.06 -6.05 -12.02
CA ARG A 95 -7.91 -4.75 -12.71
C ARG A 95 -6.69 -4.66 -13.59
N ASN A 96 -5.81 -5.65 -13.56
CA ASN A 96 -4.50 -5.64 -14.22
C ASN A 96 -3.62 -4.42 -13.87
N ASP A 97 -3.86 -3.78 -12.72
CA ASP A 97 -3.06 -2.64 -12.24
C ASP A 97 -1.84 -3.09 -11.42
N THR A 98 -1.89 -4.30 -10.90
CA THR A 98 -0.78 -4.93 -10.17
C THR A 98 -0.50 -6.31 -10.76
N ILE A 99 0.72 -6.48 -11.27
CA ILE A 99 1.12 -7.71 -11.95
C ILE A 99 2.38 -8.24 -11.32
N HIS A 100 2.32 -9.47 -10.86
CA HIS A 100 3.43 -10.20 -10.28
C HIS A 100 3.98 -11.21 -11.28
N TYR A 101 5.28 -11.19 -11.45
CA TYR A 101 6.02 -12.15 -12.24
C TYR A 101 6.84 -13.03 -11.32
N TRP A 102 6.47 -14.30 -11.25
CA TRP A 102 7.22 -15.31 -10.50
C TRP A 102 8.20 -16.01 -11.43
N VAL A 103 9.46 -15.94 -11.07
CA VAL A 103 10.54 -16.52 -11.85
C VAL A 103 10.56 -18.03 -11.65
N LYS A 104 10.49 -18.81 -12.70
CA LYS A 104 10.58 -20.29 -12.67
C LYS A 104 12.03 -20.76 -12.68
N ASP A 105 12.89 -20.08 -13.45
CA ASP A 105 14.26 -20.50 -13.67
C ASP A 105 15.17 -20.11 -12.51
N SER A 106 15.82 -21.12 -11.94
CA SER A 106 16.79 -20.94 -10.85
C SER A 106 18.05 -20.17 -11.26
N LEU A 107 18.38 -20.13 -12.54
CA LEU A 107 19.52 -19.35 -13.04
C LEU A 107 19.23 -17.85 -12.96
N LEU A 108 17.99 -17.45 -13.17
CA LEU A 108 17.55 -16.07 -13.07
C LEU A 108 17.54 -15.57 -11.61
N PHE A 109 17.33 -16.45 -10.62
CA PHE A 109 17.42 -16.08 -9.21
C PHE A 109 18.81 -15.60 -8.81
N LYS A 110 19.84 -16.14 -9.45
CA LYS A 110 21.26 -15.82 -9.16
C LYS A 110 21.69 -14.50 -9.77
N GLN A 111 20.93 -14.00 -10.75
CA GLN A 111 21.21 -12.71 -11.37
C GLN A 111 20.75 -11.59 -10.45
N ASP A 112 21.67 -10.74 -10.02
CA ASP A 112 21.35 -9.57 -9.18
C ASP A 112 20.46 -8.59 -9.92
N THR A 113 20.67 -8.44 -11.24
CA THR A 113 19.92 -7.50 -12.08
C THR A 113 19.32 -8.21 -13.29
N LEU A 114 18.02 -8.06 -13.47
CA LEU A 114 17.31 -8.45 -14.68
C LEU A 114 17.03 -7.20 -15.52
N ALA A 115 17.60 -7.16 -16.73
CA ALA A 115 17.33 -6.12 -17.71
C ALA A 115 16.17 -6.56 -18.59
N ILE A 116 15.12 -5.75 -18.64
CA ILE A 116 13.89 -6.03 -19.37
C ILE A 116 13.47 -4.84 -20.21
N SER A 117 12.81 -5.13 -21.33
CA SER A 117 12.05 -4.16 -22.11
C SER A 117 10.57 -4.42 -21.87
N LEU A 118 9.87 -3.42 -21.30
CA LEU A 118 8.45 -3.51 -20.97
C LEU A 118 7.65 -2.62 -21.91
N THR A 119 6.73 -3.22 -22.68
CA THR A 119 5.81 -2.48 -23.55
C THR A 119 4.42 -2.51 -22.94
N TYR A 120 3.86 -1.33 -22.71
CA TYR A 120 2.55 -1.16 -22.05
C TYR A 120 1.80 0.05 -22.62
N LEU A 121 0.51 0.15 -22.31
CA LEU A 121 -0.30 1.30 -22.69
C LEU A 121 -0.06 2.47 -21.71
N TYR A 122 0.20 3.63 -22.26
CA TYR A 122 0.46 4.86 -21.55
C TYR A 122 -0.50 5.96 -22.03
N THR A 123 -1.08 6.71 -21.09
CA THR A 123 -1.90 7.88 -21.42
C THR A 123 -1.01 9.10 -21.64
N ASP A 124 -1.03 9.65 -22.85
CA ASP A 124 -0.26 10.82 -23.20
C ASP A 124 -0.89 12.13 -22.68
N THR A 125 -0.27 13.26 -22.99
CA THR A 125 -0.75 14.60 -22.59
C THR A 125 -2.07 15.01 -23.25
N LEU A 126 -2.49 14.31 -24.30
CA LEU A 126 -3.76 14.50 -25.01
C LEU A 126 -4.84 13.51 -24.52
N ASN A 127 -4.59 12.80 -23.43
CA ASN A 127 -5.45 11.73 -22.89
C ASN A 127 -5.70 10.58 -23.88
N GLN A 128 -4.76 10.33 -24.80
CA GLN A 128 -4.82 9.20 -25.71
C GLN A 128 -3.95 8.05 -25.20
N LEU A 129 -4.44 6.83 -25.36
CA LEU A 129 -3.68 5.61 -25.03
C LEU A 129 -2.71 5.30 -26.17
N VAL A 130 -1.42 5.40 -25.87
CA VAL A 130 -0.34 5.08 -26.79
C VAL A 130 0.51 3.95 -26.25
N SER A 131 1.09 3.15 -27.15
CA SER A 131 2.04 2.11 -26.73
C SER A 131 3.38 2.73 -26.39
N ARG A 132 3.86 2.45 -25.17
CA ARG A 132 5.17 2.91 -24.68
C ARG A 132 6.03 1.71 -24.32
N THR A 133 7.31 1.80 -24.66
CA THR A 133 8.32 0.80 -24.34
C THR A 133 9.40 1.43 -23.47
N ASP A 134 9.55 0.90 -22.26
CA ASP A 134 10.57 1.35 -21.31
C ASP A 134 11.56 0.21 -21.02
N THR A 135 12.84 0.55 -20.91
CA THR A 135 13.87 -0.38 -20.46
C THR A 135 14.06 -0.25 -18.96
N LEU A 136 13.91 -1.36 -18.25
CA LEU A 136 13.95 -1.39 -16.80
C LEU A 136 15.05 -2.35 -16.31
N ASN A 137 15.80 -1.93 -15.30
CA ASN A 137 16.77 -2.76 -14.60
C ASN A 137 16.22 -3.13 -13.22
N LEU A 138 15.80 -4.38 -13.07
CA LEU A 138 15.22 -4.89 -11.83
C LEU A 138 16.32 -5.49 -10.95
N VAL A 139 16.76 -4.70 -9.97
CA VAL A 139 17.73 -5.15 -8.97
C VAL A 139 17.00 -5.77 -7.79
N SER A 140 17.43 -6.96 -7.35
CA SER A 140 16.87 -7.60 -6.17
C SER A 140 17.32 -6.89 -4.90
N LYS A 141 16.37 -6.51 -4.03
CA LYS A 141 16.69 -5.93 -2.72
C LYS A 141 17.29 -6.96 -1.76
N GLN A 142 16.92 -8.24 -1.92
CA GLN A 142 17.46 -9.34 -1.15
C GLN A 142 18.40 -10.16 -2.06
N LYS A 143 19.58 -10.50 -1.55
CA LYS A 143 20.50 -11.40 -2.25
C LYS A 143 20.00 -12.85 -2.12
N TYR A 144 20.11 -13.61 -3.20
CA TYR A 144 19.85 -15.04 -3.16
C TYR A 144 20.86 -15.73 -2.26
N LYS A 145 20.43 -16.16 -1.08
CA LYS A 145 21.22 -17.06 -0.21
C LYS A 145 20.97 -18.47 -0.71
N LYS A 146 22.00 -19.10 -1.26
CA LYS A 146 21.98 -20.53 -1.52
C LYS A 146 21.87 -21.21 -0.16
N GLU A 147 20.82 -21.96 0.09
CA GLU A 147 20.79 -22.88 1.23
C GLU A 147 21.91 -23.89 0.99
N GLU A 148 23.01 -23.73 1.71
CA GLU A 148 24.00 -24.80 1.81
C GLU A 148 23.32 -25.95 2.53
N PRO A 149 23.37 -27.19 1.96
CA PRO A 149 22.83 -28.34 2.67
C PRO A 149 23.58 -28.42 4.00
N GLU A 150 22.82 -28.41 5.09
CA GLU A 150 23.39 -28.58 6.43
C GLU A 150 24.31 -29.79 6.43
N LYS A 151 25.61 -29.56 6.37
CA LYS A 151 26.59 -30.57 6.68
C LYS A 151 26.35 -30.95 8.12
N LYS A 152 25.72 -32.11 8.34
CA LYS A 152 25.61 -32.77 9.63
C LYS A 152 27.02 -32.77 10.24
N LYS A 153 27.28 -31.86 11.17
CA LYS A 153 28.46 -31.88 12.01
C LYS A 153 28.43 -33.22 12.76
N LYS A 154 29.16 -34.20 12.27
CA LYS A 154 29.48 -35.38 13.05
C LYS A 154 30.27 -34.88 14.28
N LYS A 155 29.59 -34.87 15.43
CA LYS A 155 30.22 -34.72 16.72
C LYS A 155 31.22 -35.87 16.85
N LYS A 156 32.49 -35.56 16.72
CA LYS A 156 33.54 -36.39 17.31
C LYS A 156 33.37 -36.26 18.83
N LYS A 157 32.89 -37.33 19.47
CA LYS A 157 33.06 -37.54 20.91
C LYS A 157 34.55 -37.55 21.18
N LYS A 158 35.02 -36.61 21.94
CA LYS A 158 36.20 -36.71 22.77
C LYS A 158 35.72 -36.52 24.19
N ASP A 159 35.87 -37.59 24.95
CA ASP A 159 35.68 -37.63 26.38
C ASP A 159 36.72 -36.69 27.01
N GLU A 160 36.27 -35.70 27.75
CA GLU A 160 37.00 -34.99 28.78
C GLU A 160 35.99 -34.42 29.78
N GLU A 161 36.27 -34.66 31.00
CA GLU A 161 35.66 -34.52 32.29
C GLU A 161 34.89 -33.21 32.56
N ASP A 162 33.87 -33.43 33.37
CA ASP A 162 33.00 -32.53 34.15
C ASP A 162 33.68 -31.28 34.73
N GLU A 163 33.15 -30.10 34.35
CA GLU A 163 32.98 -28.96 35.25
C GLU A 163 31.63 -28.26 34.90
N PRO A 164 30.76 -28.01 35.88
CA PRO A 164 29.48 -27.36 35.61
C PRO A 164 29.69 -25.84 35.38
N GLU A 165 29.38 -25.37 34.16
CA GLU A 165 29.37 -23.95 33.87
C GLU A 165 28.25 -23.20 34.65
N PRO A 166 28.53 -21.99 35.16
CA PRO A 166 27.54 -21.21 35.90
C PRO A 166 26.43 -20.75 34.98
N THR A 167 25.20 -21.06 35.36
CA THR A 167 24.00 -20.58 34.69
C THR A 167 23.96 -19.06 34.66
N LYS A 168 24.08 -18.45 33.48
CA LYS A 168 23.85 -17.03 33.28
C LYS A 168 22.34 -16.77 33.35
N PHE A 169 21.87 -16.21 34.45
CA PHE A 169 20.53 -15.67 34.54
C PHE A 169 20.44 -14.39 33.70
N LEU A 170 19.50 -14.36 32.77
CA LEU A 170 19.14 -13.13 32.05
C LEU A 170 18.37 -12.22 33.04
N PRO A 171 18.70 -10.92 33.15
CA PRO A 171 17.97 -10.03 33.99
C PRO A 171 16.54 -9.83 33.42
N VAL A 172 15.53 -10.24 34.20
CA VAL A 172 14.14 -9.94 33.89
C VAL A 172 13.90 -8.49 34.28
N ASN A 173 13.65 -7.64 33.29
CA ASN A 173 13.30 -6.26 33.52
C ASN A 173 11.84 -6.21 33.95
N VAL A 174 11.57 -6.19 35.25
CA VAL A 174 10.25 -5.98 35.82
C VAL A 174 9.95 -4.50 35.71
N GLY A 175 9.12 -4.10 34.76
CA GLY A 175 8.63 -2.73 34.63
C GLY A 175 7.95 -2.30 35.95
N ALA A 176 8.27 -1.08 36.38
CA ALA A 176 7.66 -0.46 37.55
C ALA A 176 6.12 -0.44 37.40
N PRO A 177 5.35 -0.70 38.48
CA PRO A 177 3.91 -0.61 38.43
C PRO A 177 3.48 0.83 38.16
N SER A 178 2.66 1.04 37.15
CA SER A 178 2.01 2.33 36.91
C SER A 178 1.07 2.63 38.05
N SER A 179 1.30 3.70 38.80
CA SER A 179 0.36 4.23 39.76
C SER A 179 -0.89 4.72 39.04
N MET A 180 -2.02 4.04 39.25
CA MET A 180 -3.34 4.59 38.94
C MET A 180 -3.66 5.66 39.99
N ASP A 181 -3.65 6.92 39.57
CA ASP A 181 -4.27 7.99 40.36
C ASP A 181 -5.78 7.93 40.13
N VAL A 182 -6.48 7.61 41.19
CA VAL A 182 -7.95 7.68 41.28
C VAL A 182 -8.30 9.07 41.77
N TYR A 183 -9.00 9.84 40.94
CA TYR A 183 -9.82 10.95 41.35
C TYR A 183 -11.24 10.80 40.81
#